data_6e582d9b3c60220a819bc29ea2e977f4
#
_entry.id   6e582d9b3c60220a819bc29ea2e977f4
#
_cell.length_a   1.000
_cell.length_b   1.000
_cell.length_c   1.000
_cell.angle_alpha   90.00
_cell.angle_beta   90.00
_cell.angle_gamma   90.00
#
_symmetry.space_group_name_H-M   'P 1'
#
loop_
_entity.id
_entity.type
_entity.pdbx_description
1 polymer ?
#
loop_
_entity_poly.entity_id
_entity_poly.type
_entity_poly.pdbx_seq_one_letter_code
_entity_poly.pdbx_strand_id
1 'polypeptide(L)'
;TNAVTQEYKLTGFIDGNGVYHDTEFHKAFTTGGVFFLDELDASIPEVLVILNAAIANRYFDFPTGKVTAHKNFRLIAAGNTTGTGSDSVYSGRYCLDGASLDRFAQIQIPYSEKIEKAVTMDDEKLIQFCHAYRKAVKDSGVNSIFSYRGLSNITSMKEDLPLEDLMRSCLTKGMTKDDLVVIKKSISMDDSENPYLKAFASL
;
A
#
# COMPACT_ATOMS: atom_id res chain seq x y z
N THR A 1 -10.52 -7.59 1.83
CA THR A 1 -10.10 -7.68 3.25
C THR A 1 -8.76 -7.03 3.39
N ASN A 2 -8.54 -6.30 4.48
CA ASN A 2 -7.25 -5.74 4.86
C ASN A 2 -6.44 -6.79 5.64
N ALA A 3 -5.28 -6.39 6.17
CA ALA A 3 -4.39 -7.25 6.94
C ALA A 3 -5.12 -8.22 7.89
N VAL A 4 -4.75 -9.48 7.85
CA VAL A 4 -5.37 -10.54 8.64
C VAL A 4 -4.49 -10.86 9.84
N THR A 5 -5.07 -10.64 11.03
CA THR A 5 -4.38 -10.86 12.31
C THR A 5 -4.97 -12.02 13.11
N GLN A 6 -6.06 -12.63 12.63
CA GLN A 6 -6.76 -13.70 13.32
C GLN A 6 -7.36 -14.65 12.29
N GLU A 7 -7.24 -15.95 12.56
CA GLU A 7 -7.66 -17.02 11.64
C GLU A 7 -9.13 -16.93 11.24
N TYR A 8 -10.02 -16.66 12.19
CA TYR A 8 -11.46 -16.62 11.92
C TYR A 8 -11.88 -15.53 10.91
N LYS A 9 -11.04 -14.52 10.66
CA LYS A 9 -11.27 -13.53 9.61
C LYS A 9 -11.16 -14.12 8.20
N LEU A 10 -10.51 -15.28 8.08
CA LEU A 10 -10.46 -16.07 6.85
C LEU A 10 -11.46 -17.22 6.92
N THR A 11 -11.41 -18.02 7.97
CA THR A 11 -12.17 -19.27 8.06
C THR A 11 -13.63 -19.07 8.43
N GLY A 12 -14.00 -17.93 9.01
CA GLY A 12 -15.28 -17.79 9.71
C GLY A 12 -15.27 -18.53 11.04
N PHE A 13 -16.39 -18.58 11.71
CA PHE A 13 -16.56 -19.25 13.00
C PHE A 13 -17.99 -19.72 13.21
N ILE A 14 -18.16 -20.69 14.10
CA ILE A 14 -19.48 -21.14 14.57
C ILE A 14 -19.72 -20.49 15.93
N ASP A 15 -20.85 -19.82 16.10
CA ASP A 15 -21.21 -19.17 17.36
C ASP A 15 -21.78 -20.15 18.40
N GLY A 16 -22.09 -19.64 19.61
CA GLY A 16 -22.64 -20.43 20.70
C GLY A 16 -24.01 -21.06 20.44
N ASN A 17 -24.73 -20.64 19.37
CA ASN A 17 -25.98 -21.19 18.93
C ASN A 17 -25.81 -22.22 17.80
N GLY A 18 -24.57 -22.51 17.39
CA GLY A 18 -24.26 -23.43 16.31
C GLY A 18 -24.40 -22.81 14.91
N VAL A 19 -24.54 -21.50 14.81
CA VAL A 19 -24.65 -20.78 13.53
C VAL A 19 -23.26 -20.45 12.99
N TYR A 20 -23.01 -20.83 11.73
CA TYR A 20 -21.76 -20.47 11.06
C TYR A 20 -21.83 -19.05 10.49
N HIS A 21 -20.86 -18.24 10.85
CA HIS A 21 -20.62 -16.90 10.31
C HIS A 21 -19.52 -16.96 9.28
N ASP A 22 -19.91 -16.84 8.02
CA ASP A 22 -18.99 -16.92 6.88
C ASP A 22 -18.19 -15.63 6.67
N THR A 23 -17.19 -15.71 5.78
CA THR A 23 -16.29 -14.60 5.42
C THR A 23 -16.32 -14.37 3.92
N GLU A 24 -15.79 -13.22 3.48
CA GLU A 24 -15.63 -12.95 2.06
C GLU A 24 -14.65 -13.94 1.39
N PHE A 25 -13.67 -14.47 2.15
CA PHE A 25 -12.81 -15.55 1.67
C PHE A 25 -13.62 -16.83 1.42
N HIS A 26 -14.44 -17.26 2.40
CA HIS A 26 -15.30 -18.43 2.25
C HIS A 26 -16.25 -18.27 1.06
N LYS A 27 -16.91 -17.12 0.93
CA LYS A 27 -17.83 -16.85 -0.20
C LYS A 27 -17.12 -16.93 -1.54
N ALA A 28 -15.99 -16.20 -1.71
CA ALA A 28 -15.25 -16.24 -2.97
C ALA A 28 -14.70 -17.64 -3.27
N PHE A 29 -14.26 -18.38 -2.24
CA PHE A 29 -13.73 -19.72 -2.39
C PHE A 29 -14.79 -20.74 -2.87
N THR A 30 -16.00 -20.65 -2.33
CA THR A 30 -17.10 -21.59 -2.62
C THR A 30 -17.87 -21.26 -3.89
N THR A 31 -18.13 -19.97 -4.14
CA THR A 31 -18.98 -19.53 -5.26
C THR A 31 -18.20 -19.03 -6.46
N GLY A 32 -16.89 -18.82 -6.30
CA GLY A 32 -16.02 -18.22 -7.31
C GLY A 32 -15.96 -16.71 -7.18
N GLY A 33 -14.98 -16.12 -7.87
CA GLY A 33 -14.69 -14.70 -7.85
C GLY A 33 -13.28 -14.39 -7.36
N VAL A 34 -13.02 -13.14 -7.11
CA VAL A 34 -11.71 -12.65 -6.64
C VAL A 34 -11.80 -12.36 -5.15
N PHE A 35 -10.96 -13.02 -4.37
CA PHE A 35 -10.67 -12.58 -3.01
C PHE A 35 -9.42 -11.69 -3.03
N PHE A 36 -9.59 -10.44 -2.65
CA PHE A 36 -8.51 -9.46 -2.58
C PHE A 36 -8.08 -9.28 -1.12
N LEU A 37 -6.80 -9.58 -0.86
CA LEU A 37 -6.15 -9.39 0.44
C LEU A 37 -5.20 -8.21 0.35
N ASP A 38 -5.62 -7.09 0.90
CA ASP A 38 -4.79 -5.89 1.01
C ASP A 38 -3.88 -5.98 2.24
N GLU A 39 -2.73 -5.32 2.17
CA GLU A 39 -1.73 -5.32 3.23
C GLU A 39 -1.28 -6.74 3.65
N LEU A 40 -0.99 -7.60 2.66
CA LEU A 40 -0.51 -8.96 2.90
C LEU A 40 0.66 -8.99 3.87
N ASP A 41 1.61 -8.07 3.70
CA ASP A 41 2.83 -7.94 4.49
C ASP A 41 2.62 -7.37 5.91
N ALA A 42 1.43 -6.87 6.23
CA ALA A 42 1.00 -6.52 7.58
C ALA A 42 0.15 -7.62 8.24
N SER A 43 -0.15 -8.69 7.51
CA SER A 43 -0.86 -9.86 8.06
C SER A 43 0.10 -10.74 8.86
N ILE A 44 -0.41 -11.37 9.91
CA ILE A 44 0.39 -12.28 10.75
C ILE A 44 0.79 -13.51 9.91
N PRO A 45 2.11 -13.82 9.77
CA PRO A 45 2.59 -14.90 8.90
C PRO A 45 1.98 -16.27 9.21
N GLU A 46 1.81 -16.59 10.50
CA GLU A 46 1.21 -17.85 10.94
C GLU A 46 -0.22 -18.02 10.45
N VAL A 47 -0.98 -16.92 10.38
CA VAL A 47 -2.34 -16.94 9.82
C VAL A 47 -2.31 -17.10 8.30
N LEU A 48 -1.33 -16.52 7.63
CA LEU A 48 -1.19 -16.64 6.18
C LEU A 48 -0.82 -18.06 5.73
N VAL A 49 -0.12 -18.83 6.56
CA VAL A 49 0.20 -20.24 6.27
C VAL A 49 -1.06 -21.05 5.99
N ILE A 50 -2.18 -20.71 6.60
CA ILE A 50 -3.48 -21.36 6.37
C ILE A 50 -3.89 -21.25 4.90
N LEU A 51 -3.62 -20.11 4.24
CA LEU A 51 -3.93 -19.91 2.83
C LEU A 51 -3.12 -20.80 1.90
N ASN A 52 -1.94 -21.30 2.34
CA ASN A 52 -1.07 -22.11 1.51
C ASN A 52 -1.77 -23.39 1.00
N ALA A 53 -2.58 -24.03 1.84
CA ALA A 53 -3.36 -25.20 1.45
C ALA A 53 -4.45 -24.82 0.43
N ALA A 54 -5.13 -23.71 0.65
CA ALA A 54 -6.16 -23.20 -0.25
C ALA A 54 -5.61 -22.87 -1.64
N ILE A 55 -4.42 -22.25 -1.69
CA ILE A 55 -3.77 -21.84 -2.95
C ILE A 55 -3.23 -23.06 -3.69
N ALA A 56 -2.42 -23.90 -3.01
CA ALA A 56 -1.71 -25.01 -3.63
C ALA A 56 -2.62 -26.19 -3.98
N ASN A 57 -3.50 -26.58 -3.06
CA ASN A 57 -4.28 -27.81 -3.17
C ASN A 57 -5.70 -27.58 -3.66
N ARG A 58 -6.15 -26.34 -3.73
CA ARG A 58 -7.49 -25.98 -4.17
C ARG A 58 -8.60 -26.56 -3.27
N TYR A 59 -8.29 -26.83 -1.99
CA TYR A 59 -9.27 -27.15 -0.96
C TYR A 59 -8.91 -26.46 0.35
N PHE A 60 -9.89 -26.31 1.22
CA PHE A 60 -9.72 -25.69 2.52
C PHE A 60 -10.67 -26.30 3.54
N ASP A 61 -10.21 -26.47 4.78
CA ASP A 61 -11.02 -26.96 5.89
C ASP A 61 -11.60 -25.77 6.68
N PHE A 62 -12.88 -25.48 6.39
CA PHE A 62 -13.66 -24.48 7.13
C PHE A 62 -14.28 -25.12 8.37
N PRO A 63 -14.77 -24.33 9.37
CA PRO A 63 -15.51 -24.86 10.51
C PRO A 63 -16.71 -25.74 10.13
N THR A 64 -17.25 -25.55 8.93
CA THR A 64 -18.35 -26.35 8.38
C THR A 64 -17.91 -27.62 7.63
N GLY A 65 -16.60 -27.83 7.52
CA GLY A 65 -16.01 -28.96 6.83
C GLY A 65 -15.16 -28.59 5.63
N LYS A 66 -14.65 -29.64 4.96
CA LYS A 66 -13.74 -29.48 3.83
C LYS A 66 -14.48 -29.03 2.57
N VAL A 67 -13.98 -27.96 1.97
CA VAL A 67 -14.54 -27.36 0.75
C VAL A 67 -13.49 -27.31 -0.35
N THR A 68 -13.87 -27.69 -1.57
CA THR A 68 -13.05 -27.52 -2.77
C THR A 68 -13.28 -26.15 -3.39
N ALA A 69 -12.20 -25.50 -3.79
CA ALA A 69 -12.27 -24.16 -4.40
C ALA A 69 -13.09 -24.20 -5.71
N HIS A 70 -13.97 -23.25 -5.86
CA HIS A 70 -14.63 -23.02 -7.14
C HIS A 70 -13.61 -22.77 -8.27
N LYS A 71 -13.87 -23.27 -9.48
CA LYS A 71 -12.95 -23.16 -10.64
C LYS A 71 -12.56 -21.72 -10.97
N ASN A 72 -13.47 -20.77 -10.73
CA ASN A 72 -13.27 -19.35 -10.97
C ASN A 72 -12.73 -18.59 -9.75
N PHE A 73 -12.39 -19.26 -8.65
CA PHE A 73 -11.76 -18.61 -7.50
C PHE A 73 -10.36 -18.13 -7.86
N ARG A 74 -10.07 -16.89 -7.52
CA ARG A 74 -8.74 -16.26 -7.63
C ARG A 74 -8.42 -15.52 -6.35
N LEU A 75 -7.17 -15.67 -5.86
CA LEU A 75 -6.61 -14.87 -4.78
C LEU A 75 -5.69 -13.83 -5.39
N ILE A 76 -5.89 -12.58 -5.01
CA ILE A 76 -5.01 -11.45 -5.32
C ILE A 76 -4.62 -10.82 -3.99
N ALA A 77 -3.35 -10.49 -3.82
CA ALA A 77 -2.87 -9.80 -2.64
C ALA A 77 -2.08 -8.53 -3.03
N ALA A 78 -2.10 -7.54 -2.17
CA ALA A 78 -1.26 -6.35 -2.28
C ALA A 78 -0.45 -6.16 -1.00
N GLY A 79 0.76 -5.63 -1.13
CA GLY A 79 1.64 -5.29 -0.02
C GLY A 79 2.49 -4.08 -0.36
N ASN A 80 3.01 -3.42 0.65
CA ASN A 80 3.89 -2.27 0.49
C ASN A 80 5.37 -2.67 0.46
N THR A 81 5.69 -3.88 0.91
CA THR A 81 7.02 -4.48 0.84
C THR A 81 7.00 -5.75 -0.01
N THR A 82 8.17 -6.27 -0.34
CA THR A 82 8.31 -7.55 -1.05
C THR A 82 8.19 -8.78 -0.14
N GLY A 83 7.70 -8.60 1.09
CA GLY A 83 7.62 -9.64 2.11
C GLY A 83 8.92 -9.87 2.88
N THR A 84 9.86 -8.95 2.78
CA THR A 84 11.16 -8.99 3.47
C THR A 84 11.12 -8.42 4.90
N GLY A 85 9.95 -8.02 5.36
CA GLY A 85 9.74 -7.38 6.64
C GLY A 85 9.72 -5.85 6.58
N SER A 86 9.75 -5.23 7.75
CA SER A 86 9.78 -3.77 7.88
C SER A 86 11.03 -3.15 7.28
N ASP A 87 10.88 -2.03 6.63
CA ASP A 87 11.97 -1.17 6.18
C ASP A 87 11.89 0.23 6.81
N SER A 88 12.73 1.16 6.36
CA SER A 88 12.74 2.52 6.89
C SER A 88 11.45 3.30 6.60
N VAL A 89 10.72 2.93 5.56
CA VAL A 89 9.49 3.59 5.09
C VAL A 89 8.24 2.93 5.66
N TYR A 90 8.25 1.58 5.68
CA TYR A 90 7.11 0.77 6.09
C TYR A 90 7.45 -0.01 7.35
N SER A 91 7.09 0.54 8.52
CA SER A 91 7.18 -0.15 9.80
C SER A 91 5.98 -1.07 10.04
N GLY A 92 6.12 -2.04 10.96
CA GLY A 92 5.05 -2.96 11.29
C GLY A 92 4.71 -3.96 10.17
N ARG A 93 5.69 -4.28 9.31
CA ARG A 93 5.57 -5.31 8.29
C ARG A 93 6.31 -6.56 8.72
N TYR A 94 5.70 -7.71 8.44
CA TYR A 94 6.29 -9.01 8.78
C TYR A 94 7.16 -9.53 7.64
N CYS A 95 8.18 -10.30 8.02
CA CYS A 95 8.91 -11.11 7.08
C CYS A 95 8.06 -12.35 6.75
N LEU A 96 7.71 -12.50 5.48
CA LEU A 96 6.91 -13.63 5.01
C LEU A 96 7.81 -14.82 4.68
N ASP A 97 7.32 -16.02 4.97
CA ASP A 97 8.01 -17.25 4.64
C ASP A 97 8.18 -17.40 3.12
N GLY A 98 9.36 -17.86 2.71
CA GLY A 98 9.70 -18.05 1.29
C GLY A 98 8.75 -19.00 0.57
N ALA A 99 8.26 -20.04 1.24
CA ALA A 99 7.30 -20.96 0.64
C ALA A 99 5.92 -20.30 0.43
N SER A 100 5.55 -19.34 1.26
CA SER A 100 4.33 -18.54 1.08
C SER A 100 4.50 -17.56 -0.09
N LEU A 101 5.65 -16.90 -0.20
CA LEU A 101 5.94 -15.96 -1.30
C LEU A 101 6.00 -16.68 -2.66
N ASP A 102 6.58 -17.88 -2.73
CA ASP A 102 6.70 -18.66 -3.97
C ASP A 102 5.34 -19.06 -4.58
N ARG A 103 4.27 -19.00 -3.80
CA ARG A 103 2.90 -19.25 -4.27
C ARG A 103 2.27 -18.08 -5.00
N PHE A 104 2.87 -16.90 -4.94
CA PHE A 104 2.38 -15.70 -5.60
C PHE A 104 3.28 -15.30 -6.77
N ALA A 105 2.68 -15.01 -7.90
CA ALA A 105 3.36 -14.25 -8.95
C ALA A 105 3.41 -12.78 -8.53
N GLN A 106 4.61 -12.27 -8.27
CA GLN A 106 4.81 -10.91 -7.79
C GLN A 106 4.92 -9.93 -8.96
N ILE A 107 4.15 -8.85 -8.90
CA ILE A 107 4.19 -7.76 -9.88
C ILE A 107 4.41 -6.46 -9.13
N GLN A 108 5.47 -5.74 -9.47
CA GLN A 108 5.70 -4.41 -8.96
C GLN A 108 4.91 -3.38 -9.79
N ILE A 109 4.14 -2.53 -9.12
CA ILE A 109 3.35 -1.47 -9.77
C ILE A 109 4.07 -0.14 -9.55
N PRO A 110 4.76 0.41 -10.57
CA PRO A 110 5.42 1.70 -10.46
C PRO A 110 4.41 2.85 -10.50
N TYR A 111 4.86 4.04 -10.13
CA TYR A 111 4.10 5.26 -10.37
C TYR A 111 3.86 5.46 -11.88
N SER A 112 2.67 5.91 -12.24
CA SER A 112 2.23 6.14 -13.61
C SER A 112 1.92 7.62 -13.83
N GLU A 113 2.60 8.25 -14.78
CA GLU A 113 2.34 9.65 -15.16
C GLU A 113 0.89 9.89 -15.59
N LYS A 114 0.26 8.90 -16.25
CA LYS A 114 -1.16 8.98 -16.60
C LYS A 114 -2.06 9.12 -15.38
N ILE A 115 -1.74 8.40 -14.29
CA ILE A 115 -2.49 8.49 -13.02
C ILE A 115 -2.18 9.81 -12.34
N GLU A 116 -0.91 10.26 -12.37
CA GLU A 116 -0.51 11.55 -11.80
C GLU A 116 -1.26 12.70 -12.48
N LYS A 117 -1.31 12.74 -13.79
CA LYS A 117 -2.09 13.73 -14.55
C LYS A 117 -3.57 13.72 -14.16
N ALA A 118 -4.19 12.54 -14.08
CA ALA A 118 -5.58 12.42 -13.67
C ALA A 118 -5.84 12.91 -12.25
N VAL A 119 -4.94 12.59 -11.29
CA VAL A 119 -5.07 12.97 -9.89
C VAL A 119 -4.81 14.45 -9.66
N THR A 120 -3.91 15.06 -10.44
CA THR A 120 -3.53 16.47 -10.31
C THR A 120 -4.36 17.40 -11.20
N MET A 121 -5.32 16.87 -11.98
CA MET A 121 -6.06 17.63 -13.01
C MET A 121 -5.10 18.31 -13.99
N ASP A 122 -4.08 17.55 -14.45
CA ASP A 122 -3.06 18.00 -15.39
C ASP A 122 -2.18 19.17 -14.90
N ASP A 123 -2.03 19.34 -13.57
CA ASP A 123 -1.09 20.33 -13.01
C ASP A 123 0.36 19.86 -13.23
N GLU A 124 0.91 20.21 -14.38
CA GLU A 124 2.27 19.80 -14.76
C GLU A 124 3.35 20.30 -13.78
N LYS A 125 3.17 21.48 -13.18
CA LYS A 125 4.12 22.01 -12.18
C LYS A 125 4.16 21.18 -10.91
N LEU A 126 3.00 20.70 -10.45
CA LEU A 126 2.91 19.80 -9.31
C LEU A 126 3.55 18.43 -9.64
N ILE A 127 3.32 17.91 -10.85
CA ILE A 127 3.90 16.64 -11.30
C ILE A 127 5.43 16.74 -11.38
N GLN A 128 5.96 17.79 -11.99
CA GLN A 128 7.40 18.04 -12.08
C GLN A 128 8.04 18.13 -10.69
N PHE A 129 7.43 18.87 -9.78
CA PHE A 129 7.88 18.95 -8.39
C PHE A 129 7.85 17.57 -7.71
N CYS A 130 6.78 16.80 -7.90
CA CYS A 130 6.66 15.45 -7.34
C CYS A 130 7.78 14.52 -7.81
N HIS A 131 8.12 14.55 -9.10
CA HIS A 131 9.21 13.75 -9.66
C HIS A 131 10.57 14.17 -9.09
N ALA A 132 10.83 15.48 -9.02
CA ALA A 132 12.07 16.00 -8.43
C ALA A 132 12.19 15.65 -6.95
N TYR A 133 11.09 15.77 -6.20
CA TYR A 133 11.04 15.40 -4.79
C TYR A 133 11.33 13.91 -4.57
N ARG A 134 10.63 13.02 -5.30
CA ARG A 134 10.85 11.57 -5.20
C ARG A 134 12.29 11.17 -5.55
N LYS A 135 12.87 11.84 -6.56
CA LYS A 135 14.28 11.64 -6.91
C LYS A 135 15.20 12.07 -5.75
N ALA A 136 14.97 13.25 -5.19
CA ALA A 136 15.74 13.76 -4.05
C ALA A 136 15.65 12.83 -2.83
N VAL A 137 14.47 12.32 -2.51
CA VAL A 137 14.26 11.33 -1.45
C VAL A 137 15.06 10.05 -1.72
N LYS A 138 15.00 9.52 -2.93
CA LYS A 138 15.73 8.32 -3.32
C LYS A 138 17.25 8.52 -3.22
N ASP A 139 17.73 9.64 -3.73
CA ASP A 139 19.18 9.93 -3.81
C ASP A 139 19.76 10.26 -2.43
N SER A 140 18.98 10.85 -1.54
CA SER A 140 19.40 11.21 -0.17
C SER A 140 19.22 10.09 0.86
N GLY A 141 18.42 9.06 0.56
CA GLY A 141 18.08 8.01 1.51
C GLY A 141 17.19 8.45 2.67
N VAL A 142 16.61 9.66 2.60
CA VAL A 142 15.65 10.14 3.60
C VAL A 142 14.35 9.35 3.51
N ASN A 143 13.79 9.03 4.67
CA ASN A 143 12.54 8.28 4.76
C ASN A 143 11.33 9.19 4.52
N SER A 144 10.87 9.29 3.29
CA SER A 144 9.68 10.06 2.92
C SER A 144 8.94 9.47 1.73
N ILE A 145 7.63 9.70 1.70
CA ILE A 145 6.77 9.23 0.61
C ILE A 145 5.96 10.40 0.04
N PHE A 146 6.04 10.58 -1.28
CA PHE A 146 5.11 11.43 -2.00
C PHE A 146 4.28 10.56 -2.97
N SER A 147 3.18 10.02 -2.46
CA SER A 147 2.27 9.12 -3.18
C SER A 147 1.18 9.87 -3.94
N TYR A 148 0.34 9.14 -4.68
CA TYR A 148 -0.89 9.69 -5.28
C TYR A 148 -1.84 10.33 -4.27
N ARG A 149 -1.88 9.83 -3.01
CA ARG A 149 -2.67 10.46 -1.94
C ARG A 149 -2.13 11.86 -1.59
N GLY A 150 -0.81 12.02 -1.55
CA GLY A 150 -0.19 13.34 -1.35
C GLY A 150 -0.52 14.30 -2.48
N LEU A 151 -0.43 13.85 -3.74
CA LEU A 151 -0.83 14.62 -4.91
C LEU A 151 -2.32 15.01 -4.85
N SER A 152 -3.21 14.05 -4.56
CA SER A 152 -4.65 14.29 -4.43
C SER A 152 -4.96 15.31 -3.32
N ASN A 153 -4.31 15.19 -2.15
CA ASN A 153 -4.53 16.11 -1.05
C ASN A 153 -4.10 17.55 -1.41
N ILE A 154 -2.95 17.71 -2.05
CA ILE A 154 -2.50 19.03 -2.50
C ILE A 154 -3.48 19.59 -3.53
N THR A 155 -3.87 18.80 -4.53
CA THR A 155 -4.77 19.23 -5.60
C THR A 155 -6.14 19.64 -5.05
N SER A 156 -6.68 18.89 -4.10
CA SER A 156 -8.01 19.18 -3.53
C SER A 156 -8.05 20.39 -2.59
N MET A 157 -6.92 20.79 -2.04
CA MET A 157 -6.88 21.86 -1.01
C MET A 157 -6.11 23.12 -1.45
N LYS A 158 -5.51 23.13 -2.66
CA LYS A 158 -4.63 24.23 -3.09
C LYS A 158 -5.34 25.56 -3.32
N GLU A 159 -6.66 25.53 -3.49
CA GLU A 159 -7.47 26.76 -3.61
C GLU A 159 -7.87 27.31 -2.22
N ASP A 160 -7.85 26.46 -1.18
CA ASP A 160 -8.33 26.81 0.15
C ASP A 160 -7.20 27.13 1.14
N LEU A 161 -5.99 26.60 0.88
CA LEU A 161 -4.86 26.72 1.81
C LEU A 161 -3.59 27.24 1.11
N PRO A 162 -2.74 27.99 1.83
CA PRO A 162 -1.43 28.41 1.34
C PRO A 162 -0.58 27.18 0.97
N LEU A 163 0.14 27.25 -0.16
CA LEU A 163 0.98 26.14 -0.63
C LEU A 163 2.03 25.70 0.39
N GLU A 164 2.58 26.63 1.18
CA GLU A 164 3.54 26.31 2.25
C GLU A 164 2.94 25.38 3.30
N ASP A 165 1.71 25.65 3.73
CA ASP A 165 0.99 24.82 4.71
C ASP A 165 0.66 23.44 4.12
N LEU A 166 0.32 23.38 2.84
CA LEU A 166 0.09 22.12 2.13
C LEU A 166 1.39 21.30 2.00
N MET A 167 2.49 21.93 1.60
CA MET A 167 3.79 21.26 1.53
C MET A 167 4.19 20.71 2.91
N ARG A 168 4.03 21.52 3.96
CA ARG A 168 4.29 21.10 5.33
C ARG A 168 3.41 19.91 5.72
N SER A 169 2.10 20.02 5.56
CA SER A 169 1.14 19.00 5.99
C SER A 169 1.21 17.70 5.18
N CYS A 170 1.56 17.77 3.90
CA CYS A 170 1.60 16.61 3.03
C CYS A 170 2.96 15.91 2.98
N LEU A 171 4.07 16.65 3.03
CA LEU A 171 5.40 16.10 2.73
C LEU A 171 6.32 15.95 3.94
N THR A 172 6.16 16.80 4.99
CA THR A 172 7.11 16.77 6.13
C THR A 172 6.70 15.85 7.27
N LYS A 173 5.64 15.06 7.08
CA LYS A 173 5.19 14.11 8.11
C LYS A 173 6.28 13.11 8.48
N GLY A 174 6.62 13.07 9.76
CA GLY A 174 7.64 12.15 10.27
C GLY A 174 9.09 12.54 9.96
N MET A 175 9.33 13.67 9.29
CA MET A 175 10.66 14.17 9.01
C MET A 175 11.27 14.89 10.21
N THR A 176 12.56 14.71 10.39
CA THR A 176 13.37 15.59 11.24
C THR A 176 13.71 16.88 10.50
N LYS A 177 14.21 17.88 11.24
CA LYS A 177 14.72 19.11 10.61
C LYS A 177 15.91 18.84 9.69
N ASP A 178 16.75 17.89 10.04
CA ASP A 178 17.94 17.51 9.25
C ASP A 178 17.50 16.82 7.94
N ASP A 179 16.51 15.94 7.98
CA ASP A 179 15.93 15.33 6.77
C ASP A 179 15.41 16.39 5.80
N LEU A 180 14.68 17.38 6.31
CA LEU A 180 14.16 18.48 5.49
C LEU A 180 15.29 19.26 4.82
N VAL A 181 16.36 19.58 5.55
CA VAL A 181 17.54 20.27 5.01
C VAL A 181 18.20 19.43 3.93
N VAL A 182 18.34 18.13 4.14
CA VAL A 182 18.96 17.21 3.17
C VAL A 182 18.14 17.14 1.89
N ILE A 183 16.81 16.97 1.99
CA ILE A 183 15.95 16.93 0.80
C ILE A 183 15.99 18.26 0.05
N LYS A 184 15.87 19.41 0.75
CA LYS A 184 15.95 20.73 0.11
C LYS A 184 17.24 20.93 -0.70
N LYS A 185 18.36 20.44 -0.19
CA LYS A 185 19.66 20.51 -0.91
C LYS A 185 19.74 19.53 -2.09
N SER A 186 19.03 18.42 -2.03
CA SER A 186 19.06 17.35 -3.04
C SER A 186 18.06 17.58 -4.17
N ILE A 187 17.03 18.41 -3.97
CA ILE A 187 16.07 18.73 -5.03
C ILE A 187 16.77 19.54 -6.11
N SER A 188 16.73 19.01 -7.34
CA SER A 188 17.20 19.70 -8.55
C SER A 188 16.05 19.77 -9.54
N MET A 189 15.70 20.96 -9.97
CA MET A 189 14.70 21.24 -10.98
C MET A 189 15.20 22.33 -11.94
N ASP A 190 14.89 22.19 -13.22
CA ASP A 190 15.22 23.21 -14.23
C ASP A 190 14.34 24.47 -14.08
N ASP A 191 13.11 24.31 -13.57
CA ASP A 191 12.17 25.40 -13.32
C ASP A 191 12.30 25.90 -11.87
N SER A 192 13.19 26.87 -11.63
CA SER A 192 13.34 27.54 -10.33
C SER A 192 12.14 28.38 -9.92
N GLU A 193 11.26 28.71 -10.86
CA GLU A 193 10.03 29.49 -10.63
C GLU A 193 8.82 28.62 -10.26
N ASN A 194 8.99 27.31 -10.21
CA ASN A 194 7.91 26.39 -9.84
C ASN A 194 7.34 26.75 -8.45
N PRO A 195 6.02 27.02 -8.33
CA PRO A 195 5.43 27.50 -7.09
C PRO A 195 5.51 26.49 -5.95
N TYR A 196 5.44 25.18 -6.27
CA TYR A 196 5.54 24.11 -5.27
C TYR A 196 6.98 23.96 -4.74
N LEU A 197 7.97 24.17 -5.62
CA LEU A 197 9.36 24.20 -5.18
C LEU A 197 9.63 25.40 -4.25
N LYS A 198 9.14 26.59 -4.61
CA LYS A 198 9.28 27.80 -3.78
C LYS A 198 8.61 27.60 -2.41
N ALA A 199 7.38 27.09 -2.40
CA ALA A 199 6.65 26.81 -1.17
C ALA A 199 7.36 25.73 -0.29
N PHE A 200 7.94 24.70 -0.89
CA PHE A 200 8.70 23.71 -0.15
C PHE A 200 10.05 24.27 0.36
N ALA A 201 10.70 25.11 -0.42
CA ALA A 201 11.97 25.75 -0.02
C ALA A 201 11.80 26.68 1.17
N SER A 202 10.62 27.32 1.35
CA SER A 202 10.35 28.23 2.46
C SER A 202 10.13 27.52 3.81
N LEU A 203 9.85 26.21 3.83
CA LEU A 203 9.65 25.43 5.06
C LEU A 203 10.90 25.37 5.94
#